data_80257f3bacc5079d161e5130f27374fe
#
_entry.id   80257f3bacc5079d161e5130f27374fe
#
_cell.length_a   1.000
_cell.length_b   1.000
_cell.length_c   1.000
_cell.angle_alpha   90.00
_cell.angle_beta   90.00
_cell.angle_gamma   90.00
#
_symmetry.space_group_name_H-M   'P 1'
#
loop_
_entity.id
_entity.type
_entity.pdbx_description
1 polymer ?
#
loop_
_entity_poly.entity_id
_entity_poly.type
_entity_poly.pdbx_seq_one_letter_code
_entity_poly.pdbx_strand_id
1 'polypeptide(L)'
;MMKKLIMLLTICMMCLLAVSASAAEKNDEAPPINWEISMMPKPTAEEIEAARWSIVLENTMGVYAYDMDSLYFPEEKNGVVNKDLVNVIVKTVFTDKELLKKMNKTYAEKLAKKEKVQYCEMLMQFNVAHKTYAVKQMD
;
A
#
# COMPACT_ATOMS: atom_id res chain seq x y z
N MET A 1 37.43 5.63 -66.29
CA MET A 1 36.86 6.11 -65.03
C MET A 1 36.05 5.02 -64.25
N MET A 2 35.35 4.15 -64.93
CA MET A 2 34.53 3.09 -64.28
C MET A 2 35.31 2.09 -63.40
N LYS A 3 36.54 1.67 -63.82
CA LYS A 3 37.32 0.70 -63.03
C LYS A 3 37.73 1.20 -61.64
N LYS A 4 37.99 2.52 -61.48
CA LYS A 4 38.32 3.15 -60.18
C LYS A 4 37.12 3.30 -59.26
N LEU A 5 35.93 3.48 -59.84
CA LEU A 5 34.67 3.58 -59.10
C LEU A 5 34.29 2.22 -58.52
N ILE A 6 34.42 1.13 -59.29
CA ILE A 6 34.15 -0.24 -58.86
C ILE A 6 35.09 -0.66 -57.71
N MET A 7 36.37 -0.30 -57.78
CA MET A 7 37.35 -0.60 -56.76
C MET A 7 37.07 0.16 -55.42
N LEU A 8 36.57 1.38 -55.51
CA LEU A 8 36.19 2.17 -54.33
C LEU A 8 34.95 1.58 -53.66
N LEU A 9 34.00 1.10 -54.46
CA LEU A 9 32.77 0.51 -53.95
C LEU A 9 33.02 -0.85 -53.24
N THR A 10 33.96 -1.65 -53.75
CA THR A 10 34.34 -2.94 -53.11
C THR A 10 35.10 -2.74 -51.82
N ILE A 11 35.91 -1.71 -51.69
CA ILE A 11 36.63 -1.39 -50.44
C ILE A 11 35.64 -0.90 -49.38
N CYS A 12 34.66 -0.07 -49.76
CA CYS A 12 33.61 0.39 -48.86
C CYS A 12 32.72 -0.76 -48.34
N MET A 13 32.41 -1.74 -49.20
CA MET A 13 31.60 -2.91 -48.84
C MET A 13 32.37 -3.89 -47.92
N MET A 14 33.71 -3.99 -48.05
CA MET A 14 34.52 -4.77 -47.12
C MET A 14 34.67 -4.11 -45.75
N CYS A 15 34.66 -2.77 -45.66
CA CYS A 15 34.69 -2.08 -44.38
C CYS A 15 33.37 -2.20 -43.60
N LEU A 16 32.23 -2.37 -44.30
CA LEU A 16 30.91 -2.57 -43.66
C LEU A 16 30.73 -3.98 -43.09
N LEU A 17 31.50 -4.97 -43.54
CA LEU A 17 31.43 -6.33 -43.01
C LEU A 17 32.37 -6.57 -41.81
N ALA A 18 33.26 -5.63 -41.48
CA ALA A 18 34.19 -5.75 -40.36
C ALA A 18 33.67 -5.17 -39.04
N VAL A 19 32.49 -4.55 -39.04
CA VAL A 19 31.92 -3.92 -37.82
C VAL A 19 30.88 -4.80 -37.12
N SER A 20 30.56 -5.97 -37.71
CA SER A 20 29.54 -6.86 -37.12
C SER A 20 30.09 -8.05 -36.32
N ALA A 21 31.36 -8.02 -35.92
CA ALA A 21 31.93 -9.10 -35.15
C ALA A 21 32.66 -8.59 -33.88
N SER A 22 32.00 -7.78 -33.06
CA SER A 22 32.46 -7.54 -31.69
C SER A 22 31.40 -6.87 -30.84
N ALA A 23 30.31 -7.57 -30.63
CA ALA A 23 29.43 -7.36 -29.49
C ALA A 23 28.86 -8.73 -29.11
N ALA A 24 29.75 -9.68 -28.79
CA ALA A 24 29.37 -10.65 -27.76
C ALA A 24 29.41 -9.86 -26.45
N GLU A 25 28.36 -9.13 -26.19
CA GLU A 25 27.99 -8.73 -24.84
C GLU A 25 27.98 -10.03 -24.03
N LYS A 26 29.08 -10.28 -23.29
CA LYS A 26 28.96 -11.09 -22.10
C LYS A 26 27.87 -10.39 -21.28
N ASN A 27 26.69 -10.96 -21.33
CA ASN A 27 25.76 -10.82 -20.22
C ASN A 27 26.49 -11.40 -19.01
N ASP A 28 27.32 -10.59 -18.37
CA ASP A 28 27.53 -10.70 -16.95
C ASP A 28 26.18 -10.37 -16.33
N GLU A 29 25.25 -11.35 -16.40
CA GLU A 29 24.09 -11.34 -15.51
C GLU A 29 24.71 -11.27 -14.12
N ALA A 30 24.65 -10.07 -13.55
CA ALA A 30 24.95 -9.89 -12.15
C ALA A 30 24.16 -11.00 -11.42
N PRO A 31 24.81 -11.79 -10.56
CA PRO A 31 24.11 -12.87 -9.87
C PRO A 31 22.83 -12.29 -9.28
N PRO A 32 21.68 -12.99 -9.40
CA PRO A 32 20.42 -12.46 -8.92
C PRO A 32 20.63 -12.01 -7.49
N ILE A 33 20.44 -10.70 -7.26
CA ILE A 33 20.58 -10.12 -5.92
C ILE A 33 19.56 -10.86 -5.07
N ASN A 34 20.05 -11.73 -4.20
CA ASN A 34 19.18 -12.41 -3.26
C ASN A 34 18.74 -11.41 -2.18
N TRP A 35 17.60 -10.76 -2.41
CA TRP A 35 16.99 -9.83 -1.47
C TRP A 35 16.60 -10.47 -0.15
N GLU A 36 16.67 -11.81 -0.05
CA GLU A 36 16.44 -12.52 1.21
C GLU A 36 17.60 -12.35 2.20
N ILE A 37 18.78 -11.89 1.76
CA ILE A 37 19.89 -11.52 2.65
C ILE A 37 19.68 -10.08 3.12
N SER A 38 18.52 -9.81 3.71
CA SER A 38 18.35 -8.59 4.49
C SER A 38 19.06 -8.81 5.83
N MET A 39 20.07 -7.98 6.14
CA MET A 39 20.69 -7.93 7.47
C MET A 39 19.74 -7.34 8.52
N MET A 40 18.58 -6.81 8.10
CA MET A 40 17.56 -6.35 9.01
C MET A 40 16.75 -7.53 9.52
N PRO A 41 16.51 -7.63 10.82
CA PRO A 41 15.60 -8.62 11.38
C PRO A 41 14.23 -8.46 10.71
N LYS A 42 13.59 -9.58 10.37
CA LYS A 42 12.22 -9.54 9.83
C LYS A 42 11.31 -8.91 10.90
N PRO A 43 10.43 -7.98 10.52
CA PRO A 43 9.51 -7.38 11.47
C PRO A 43 8.61 -8.44 12.09
N THR A 44 8.31 -8.31 13.35
CA THR A 44 7.37 -9.18 14.07
C THR A 44 5.94 -8.91 13.62
N ALA A 45 5.02 -9.83 13.91
CA ALA A 45 3.60 -9.62 13.62
C ALA A 45 3.04 -8.39 14.35
N GLU A 46 3.55 -8.10 15.56
CA GLU A 46 3.15 -6.91 16.34
C GLU A 46 3.66 -5.62 15.70
N GLU A 47 4.88 -5.60 15.16
CA GLU A 47 5.42 -4.44 14.44
C GLU A 47 4.69 -4.19 13.12
N ILE A 48 4.32 -5.25 12.40
CA ILE A 48 3.51 -5.15 11.16
C ILE A 48 2.13 -4.59 11.50
N GLU A 49 1.47 -5.12 12.55
CA GLU A 49 0.15 -4.62 12.97
C GLU A 49 0.22 -3.17 13.45
N ALA A 50 1.26 -2.80 14.22
CA ALA A 50 1.47 -1.41 14.64
C ALA A 50 1.71 -0.46 13.47
N ALA A 51 2.47 -0.89 12.45
CA ALA A 51 2.75 -0.09 11.25
C ALA A 51 1.52 0.10 10.35
N ARG A 52 0.52 -0.79 10.44
CA ARG A 52 -0.73 -0.72 9.69
C ARG A 52 -1.60 0.47 10.08
N TRP A 53 -1.55 0.88 11.35
CA TRP A 53 -2.40 1.92 11.90
C TRP A 53 -1.74 3.30 11.91
N SER A 54 -2.38 4.27 11.28
CA SER A 54 -1.94 5.68 11.31
C SER A 54 -2.81 6.48 12.28
N ILE A 55 -2.18 7.07 13.32
CA ILE A 55 -2.87 7.89 14.31
C ILE A 55 -3.23 9.24 13.68
N VAL A 56 -4.50 9.63 13.78
CA VAL A 56 -5.04 10.89 13.27
C VAL A 56 -5.22 11.91 14.38
N LEU A 57 -5.69 11.44 15.53
CA LEU A 57 -6.06 12.28 16.66
C LEU A 57 -5.89 11.51 17.97
N GLU A 58 -5.36 12.20 18.97
CA GLU A 58 -5.34 11.74 20.35
C GLU A 58 -5.95 12.82 21.24
N ASN A 59 -6.84 12.43 22.14
CA ASN A 59 -7.46 13.32 23.11
C ASN A 59 -7.79 12.57 24.40
N THR A 60 -8.47 13.22 25.34
CA THR A 60 -8.82 12.65 26.64
C THR A 60 -9.79 11.47 26.55
N MET A 61 -10.52 11.33 25.45
CA MET A 61 -11.50 10.24 25.26
C MET A 61 -10.84 9.00 24.66
N GLY A 62 -9.79 9.19 23.81
CA GLY A 62 -9.13 8.07 23.16
C GLY A 62 -8.15 8.45 22.07
N VAL A 63 -7.60 7.41 21.46
CA VAL A 63 -6.72 7.48 20.29
C VAL A 63 -7.51 7.03 19.08
N TYR A 64 -7.49 7.83 18.03
CA TYR A 64 -8.18 7.59 16.77
C TYR A 64 -7.16 7.30 15.67
N ALA A 65 -7.26 6.15 15.06
CA ALA A 65 -6.36 5.72 14.00
C ALA A 65 -7.15 5.17 12.81
N TYR A 66 -6.55 5.18 11.64
CA TYR A 66 -7.10 4.49 10.47
C TYR A 66 -6.13 3.44 9.96
N ASP A 67 -6.68 2.40 9.37
CA ASP A 67 -5.96 1.30 8.74
C ASP A 67 -5.54 1.73 7.33
N MET A 68 -4.24 1.91 7.14
CA MET A 68 -3.67 2.35 5.85
C MET A 68 -3.91 1.33 4.73
N ASP A 69 -3.96 0.04 5.07
CA ASP A 69 -4.15 -1.03 4.09
C ASP A 69 -5.61 -1.19 3.66
N SER A 70 -6.55 -0.65 4.45
CA SER A 70 -7.99 -0.72 4.18
C SER A 70 -8.52 0.42 3.32
N LEU A 71 -7.68 1.41 2.99
CA LEU A 71 -8.12 2.61 2.28
C LEU A 71 -8.36 2.30 0.81
N TYR A 72 -9.58 2.55 0.32
CA TYR A 72 -9.92 2.38 -1.09
C TYR A 72 -11.00 3.36 -1.57
N PHE A 73 -11.00 3.61 -2.87
CA PHE A 73 -12.04 4.36 -3.56
C PHE A 73 -13.11 3.38 -4.06
N PRO A 74 -14.39 3.53 -3.66
CA PRO A 74 -15.43 2.62 -4.10
C PRO A 74 -15.74 2.78 -5.58
N GLU A 75 -16.07 1.68 -6.23
CA GLU A 75 -16.61 1.67 -7.59
C GLU A 75 -18.11 1.95 -7.59
N GLU A 76 -18.58 2.69 -8.57
CA GLU A 76 -20.00 2.85 -8.86
C GLU A 76 -20.53 1.64 -9.65
N LYS A 77 -21.85 1.55 -9.78
CA LYS A 77 -22.51 0.44 -10.49
C LYS A 77 -22.10 0.27 -11.96
N ASN A 78 -21.54 1.33 -12.54
CA ASN A 78 -21.02 1.35 -13.92
C ASN A 78 -19.53 0.95 -14.03
N GLY A 79 -18.89 0.53 -12.94
CA GLY A 79 -17.48 0.20 -12.89
C GLY A 79 -16.53 1.40 -12.84
N VAL A 80 -17.06 2.62 -12.71
CA VAL A 80 -16.24 3.84 -12.57
C VAL A 80 -15.87 4.05 -11.12
N VAL A 81 -14.58 4.29 -10.85
CA VAL A 81 -14.09 4.59 -9.51
C VAL A 81 -14.51 6.01 -9.11
N ASN A 82 -15.22 6.13 -7.99
CA ASN A 82 -15.61 7.42 -7.44
C ASN A 82 -14.51 7.97 -6.54
N LYS A 83 -13.75 8.95 -7.04
CA LYS A 83 -12.61 9.56 -6.32
C LYS A 83 -13.04 10.56 -5.23
N ASP A 84 -14.30 10.95 -5.19
CA ASP A 84 -14.84 11.82 -4.15
C ASP A 84 -15.23 11.04 -2.88
N LEU A 85 -15.30 9.72 -2.98
CA LEU A 85 -15.61 8.84 -1.86
C LEU A 85 -14.37 8.03 -1.49
N VAL A 86 -14.08 7.92 -0.19
CA VAL A 86 -13.01 7.10 0.37
C VAL A 86 -13.59 6.21 1.45
N ASN A 87 -13.38 4.92 1.33
CA ASN A 87 -13.69 3.95 2.37
C ASN A 87 -12.42 3.60 3.14
N VAL A 88 -12.54 3.48 4.45
CA VAL A 88 -11.40 3.15 5.32
C VAL A 88 -11.91 2.57 6.64
N ILE A 89 -11.17 1.64 7.23
CA ILE A 89 -11.42 1.16 8.58
C ILE A 89 -10.77 2.14 9.57
N VAL A 90 -11.57 2.63 10.49
CA VAL A 90 -11.14 3.53 11.58
C VAL A 90 -11.23 2.77 12.89
N LYS A 91 -10.19 2.88 13.71
CA LYS A 91 -10.11 2.30 15.06
C LYS A 91 -10.08 3.41 16.09
N THR A 92 -10.94 3.28 17.10
CA THR A 92 -10.91 4.16 18.27
C THR A 92 -10.56 3.33 19.48
N VAL A 93 -9.39 3.59 20.08
CA VAL A 93 -8.98 2.99 21.34
C VAL A 93 -9.38 3.94 22.46
N PHE A 94 -10.29 3.51 23.34
CA PHE A 94 -10.83 4.35 24.42
C PHE A 94 -9.86 4.43 25.59
N THR A 95 -9.57 5.65 26.07
CA THR A 95 -8.74 5.91 27.24
C THR A 95 -9.53 6.46 28.42
N ASP A 96 -10.72 7.02 28.17
CA ASP A 96 -11.58 7.54 29.22
C ASP A 96 -12.24 6.40 30.00
N LYS A 97 -12.00 6.36 31.32
CA LYS A 97 -12.46 5.27 32.20
C LYS A 97 -13.98 5.27 32.40
N GLU A 98 -14.62 6.43 32.43
CA GLU A 98 -16.07 6.53 32.63
C GLU A 98 -16.80 6.11 31.35
N LEU A 99 -16.29 6.50 30.20
CA LEU A 99 -16.80 6.05 28.90
C LEU A 99 -16.69 4.53 28.78
N LEU A 100 -15.50 3.97 29.06
CA LEU A 100 -15.27 2.51 29.04
C LEU A 100 -16.24 1.77 29.98
N LYS A 101 -16.45 2.28 31.21
CA LYS A 101 -17.39 1.69 32.16
C LYS A 101 -18.84 1.69 31.62
N LYS A 102 -19.25 2.82 31.01
CA LYS A 102 -20.56 2.96 30.39
C LYS A 102 -20.75 1.99 29.23
N MET A 103 -19.74 1.91 28.31
CA MET A 103 -19.78 1.01 27.16
C MET A 103 -19.81 -0.46 27.59
N ASN A 104 -18.96 -0.85 28.53
CA ASN A 104 -18.93 -2.22 29.06
C ASN A 104 -20.28 -2.61 29.71
N LYS A 105 -20.97 -1.67 30.35
CA LYS A 105 -22.33 -1.91 30.89
C LYS A 105 -23.33 -2.05 29.75
N THR A 106 -23.28 -1.20 28.74
CA THR A 106 -24.24 -1.18 27.63
C THR A 106 -24.11 -2.43 26.74
N TYR A 107 -22.89 -2.91 26.52
CA TYR A 107 -22.64 -4.05 25.65
C TYR A 107 -22.39 -5.37 26.38
N ALA A 108 -22.58 -5.42 27.70
CA ALA A 108 -22.30 -6.59 28.53
C ALA A 108 -22.93 -7.90 28.03
N GLU A 109 -24.13 -7.82 27.44
CA GLU A 109 -24.84 -9.00 26.91
C GLU A 109 -24.31 -9.49 25.56
N LYS A 110 -23.60 -8.60 24.84
CA LYS A 110 -23.02 -8.91 23.51
C LYS A 110 -21.58 -9.40 23.59
N LEU A 111 -20.93 -9.16 24.70
CA LEU A 111 -19.53 -9.55 24.92
C LEU A 111 -19.42 -10.98 25.43
N ALA A 112 -18.35 -11.67 25.08
CA ALA A 112 -18.05 -12.97 25.64
C ALA A 112 -17.76 -12.86 27.15
N LYS A 113 -17.89 -13.98 27.85
CA LYS A 113 -17.71 -14.03 29.32
C LYS A 113 -16.30 -13.53 29.69
N LYS A 114 -16.22 -12.46 30.48
CA LYS A 114 -15.01 -11.74 30.92
C LYS A 114 -14.37 -10.80 29.87
N GLU A 115 -14.92 -10.69 28.69
CA GLU A 115 -14.48 -9.74 27.69
C GLU A 115 -14.91 -8.31 28.07
N LYS A 116 -14.12 -7.33 27.66
CA LYS A 116 -14.38 -5.90 27.89
C LYS A 116 -14.12 -5.11 26.62
N VAL A 117 -14.94 -4.12 26.39
CA VAL A 117 -14.71 -3.12 25.34
C VAL A 117 -13.43 -2.36 25.67
N GLN A 118 -12.51 -2.31 24.73
CA GLN A 118 -11.29 -1.52 24.80
C GLN A 118 -11.18 -0.58 23.59
N TYR A 119 -11.68 -1.02 22.46
CA TYR A 119 -11.68 -0.28 21.20
C TYR A 119 -12.94 -0.57 20.41
N CYS A 120 -13.15 0.19 19.36
CA CYS A 120 -14.20 -0.01 18.37
C CYS A 120 -13.57 0.16 16.98
N GLU A 121 -13.88 -0.74 16.06
CA GLU A 121 -13.51 -0.63 14.65
C GLU A 121 -14.74 -0.31 13.82
N MET A 122 -14.62 0.60 12.87
CA MET A 122 -15.72 1.07 12.04
C MET A 122 -15.27 1.18 10.60
N LEU A 123 -16.03 0.60 9.67
CA LEU A 123 -15.88 0.92 8.26
C LEU A 123 -16.58 2.26 8.00
N MET A 124 -15.81 3.28 7.66
CA MET A 124 -16.29 4.62 7.38
C MET A 124 -16.14 4.95 5.91
N GLN A 125 -17.10 5.71 5.40
CA GLN A 125 -17.04 6.31 4.08
C GLN A 125 -16.98 7.82 4.24
N PHE A 126 -15.93 8.43 3.72
CA PHE A 126 -15.76 9.88 3.68
C PHE A 126 -16.08 10.40 2.27
N ASN A 127 -16.87 11.48 2.20
CA ASN A 127 -17.04 12.26 0.99
C ASN A 127 -16.12 13.47 1.08
N VAL A 128 -15.01 13.43 0.34
CA VAL A 128 -13.97 14.48 0.42
C VAL A 128 -14.40 15.78 -0.23
N ALA A 129 -15.29 15.73 -1.25
CA ALA A 129 -15.81 16.91 -1.92
C ALA A 129 -16.77 17.68 -1.00
N HIS A 130 -17.65 16.97 -0.28
CA HIS A 130 -18.65 17.58 0.60
C HIS A 130 -18.22 17.65 2.07
N LYS A 131 -17.06 17.11 2.43
CA LYS A 131 -16.52 17.04 3.82
C LYS A 131 -17.52 16.41 4.79
N THR A 132 -18.16 15.33 4.36
CA THR A 132 -19.10 14.54 5.17
C THR A 132 -18.63 13.11 5.32
N TYR A 133 -19.19 12.39 6.27
CA TYR A 133 -18.89 10.97 6.45
C TYR A 133 -20.14 10.17 6.83
N ALA A 134 -20.06 8.86 6.62
CA ALA A 134 -21.06 7.90 7.05
C ALA A 134 -20.38 6.65 7.62
N VAL A 135 -20.91 6.11 8.70
CA VAL A 135 -20.52 4.80 9.22
C VAL A 135 -21.27 3.74 8.42
N LYS A 136 -20.54 2.82 7.82
CA LYS A 136 -21.09 1.71 7.02
C LYS A 136 -21.25 0.45 7.86
N GLN A 137 -20.30 0.18 8.75
CA GLN A 137 -20.27 -0.98 9.64
C GLN A 137 -19.53 -0.61 10.91
N MET A 138 -19.88 -1.25 12.02
CA MET A 138 -19.24 -1.08 13.32
C MET A 138 -19.13 -2.46 13.98
N ASP A 139 -17.93 -2.79 14.44
CA ASP A 139 -17.58 -4.02 15.15
C ASP A 139 -16.96 -3.70 16.50
#